data_2fb2443a9e83a559e5a3d163f849953d
#
_entry.id   2fb2443a9e83a559e5a3d163f849953d
#
_cell.length_a   1.000
_cell.length_b   1.000
_cell.length_c   1.000
_cell.angle_alpha   90.00
_cell.angle_beta   90.00
_cell.angle_gamma   90.00
#
_symmetry.space_group_name_H-M   'P 1'
#
loop_
_entity.id
_entity.type
_entity.pdbx_description
1 polymer ?
#
loop_
_entity_poly.entity_id
_entity_poly.type
_entity_poly.pdbx_seq_one_letter_code
_entity_poly.pdbx_strand_id
1 'polypeptide(L)'
;MTPPQSATVSSKPQRPRSPKFPPHNAPRVWFITTGTSPIAIALARQVLEHGDYVVAGVLPIEFEKHEERSEEFRDFLEDVKRTERWKERLRVVGLDGRSVGQCQAAIAEAIEAFGRVDVLLGCTSEAVVGTVEELAQSPRTISLVQEQFETNFFANVNVIKAVLPNMRQMRNGHVIMVTGITAHLGTPGLGMYCSSQWAIEGYCDSLAYEIAPFNIKMSIVQPNMEVNVLTNRITSVPPLPQYSPDINPAPLAREILSGILDKIDLSNHPYPEMSPGTEKSPASADMDVHMPYTGDLLSSPQVTSLYPPLSQTFKAALIAETVHALTAIGGHDNPPARHIVGFEGVTSVKEKLKTVSEELEDFIEVSGAVDIRKGEDTTI
;
A
#
# COMPACT_ATOMS: atom_id res chain seq x y z
N MET A 1 -43.98 -22.81 8.95
CA MET A 1 -42.56 -22.52 8.75
C MET A 1 -42.42 -21.02 8.69
N THR A 2 -41.96 -20.43 9.77
CA THR A 2 -41.68 -18.98 9.91
C THR A 2 -40.32 -18.68 9.28
N PRO A 3 -40.17 -17.60 8.49
CA PRO A 3 -38.86 -17.24 7.90
C PRO A 3 -37.90 -16.76 8.99
N PRO A 4 -36.57 -16.97 8.83
CA PRO A 4 -35.61 -16.53 9.82
C PRO A 4 -35.51 -15.00 9.85
N GLN A 5 -35.57 -14.44 11.05
CA GLN A 5 -35.39 -13.02 11.31
C GLN A 5 -33.95 -12.61 10.95
N SER A 6 -33.83 -11.66 10.03
CA SER A 6 -32.56 -10.99 9.71
C SER A 6 -32.09 -10.20 10.94
N ALA A 7 -30.99 -10.60 11.51
CA ALA A 7 -30.31 -9.85 12.55
C ALA A 7 -29.75 -8.55 11.95
N THR A 8 -30.39 -7.43 12.23
CA THR A 8 -29.88 -6.09 11.99
C THR A 8 -28.67 -5.85 12.89
N VAL A 9 -27.48 -5.93 12.32
CA VAL A 9 -26.25 -5.51 13.00
C VAL A 9 -26.23 -3.98 13.01
N SER A 10 -26.61 -3.40 14.14
CA SER A 10 -26.46 -1.97 14.42
C SER A 10 -24.98 -1.65 14.59
N SER A 11 -24.32 -1.17 13.54
CA SER A 11 -22.95 -0.70 13.60
C SER A 11 -22.89 0.76 14.07
N LYS A 12 -22.84 0.97 15.38
CA LYS A 12 -22.31 2.22 15.92
C LYS A 12 -20.82 2.31 15.53
N PRO A 13 -20.31 3.50 15.13
CA PRO A 13 -18.89 3.66 14.87
C PRO A 13 -18.10 3.24 16.12
N GLN A 14 -17.41 2.11 16.03
CA GLN A 14 -16.58 1.65 17.13
C GLN A 14 -15.35 2.56 17.19
N ARG A 15 -15.04 3.05 18.40
CA ARG A 15 -13.77 3.75 18.64
C ARG A 15 -12.62 2.85 18.19
N PRO A 16 -11.55 3.43 17.59
CA PRO A 16 -10.36 2.67 17.22
C PRO A 16 -9.94 1.81 18.42
N ARG A 17 -9.75 0.52 18.20
CA ARG A 17 -9.26 -0.38 19.24
C ARG A 17 -7.85 0.05 19.63
N SER A 18 -7.53 -0.04 20.92
CA SER A 18 -6.17 0.20 21.39
C SER A 18 -5.18 -0.71 20.63
N PRO A 19 -3.99 -0.22 20.25
CA PRO A 19 -2.98 -1.03 19.56
C PRO A 19 -2.61 -2.22 20.43
N LYS A 20 -2.43 -3.38 19.79
CA LYS A 20 -2.05 -4.62 20.47
C LYS A 20 -0.71 -5.06 19.91
N PHE A 21 0.35 -4.72 20.60
CA PHE A 21 1.67 -5.24 20.27
C PHE A 21 1.83 -6.67 20.79
N PRO A 22 2.49 -7.56 20.02
CA PRO A 22 2.89 -8.87 20.54
C PRO A 22 3.81 -8.71 21.74
N PRO A 23 3.67 -9.55 22.79
CA PRO A 23 4.51 -9.45 24.00
C PRO A 23 5.99 -9.63 23.64
N HIS A 24 6.85 -8.85 24.28
CA HIS A 24 8.30 -8.94 24.14
C HIS A 24 9.00 -8.47 25.44
N ASN A 25 10.22 -8.95 25.64
CA ASN A 25 10.97 -8.71 26.88
C ASN A 25 11.89 -7.49 26.81
N ALA A 26 12.12 -6.93 25.64
CA ALA A 26 12.97 -5.76 25.40
C ALA A 26 12.41 -4.92 24.26
N PRO A 27 12.63 -3.59 24.26
CA PRO A 27 12.20 -2.73 23.17
C PRO A 27 12.72 -3.21 21.82
N ARG A 28 11.87 -3.18 20.80
CA ARG A 28 12.19 -3.54 19.42
C ARG A 28 12.59 -2.32 18.61
N VAL A 29 13.39 -2.54 17.60
CA VAL A 29 13.79 -1.50 16.64
C VAL A 29 13.02 -1.69 15.33
N TRP A 30 12.18 -0.73 15.01
CA TRP A 30 11.39 -0.67 13.77
C TRP A 30 12.07 0.24 12.76
N PHE A 31 12.39 -0.29 11.59
CA PHE A 31 12.88 0.49 10.45
C PHE A 31 11.73 0.68 9.44
N ILE A 32 11.36 1.92 9.16
CA ILE A 32 10.24 2.28 8.29
C ILE A 32 10.79 2.99 7.05
N THR A 33 10.52 2.49 5.83
CA THR A 33 11.16 2.95 4.61
C THR A 33 10.69 4.31 4.10
N THR A 34 9.46 4.73 4.42
CA THR A 34 8.89 6.02 3.99
C THR A 34 8.29 6.72 5.20
N GLY A 35 9.19 7.29 6.01
CA GLY A 35 8.85 7.90 7.30
C GLY A 35 7.89 9.09 7.22
N THR A 36 7.79 9.74 6.07
CA THR A 36 6.90 10.88 5.80
C THR A 36 5.47 10.47 5.42
N SER A 37 5.23 9.16 5.16
CA SER A 37 3.87 8.73 4.81
C SER A 37 2.93 8.80 6.03
N PRO A 38 1.64 9.11 5.84
CA PRO A 38 0.68 9.17 6.93
C PRO A 38 0.59 7.87 7.74
N ILE A 39 0.70 6.70 7.08
CA ILE A 39 0.75 5.39 7.73
C ILE A 39 2.00 5.28 8.62
N ALA A 40 3.17 5.69 8.09
CA ALA A 40 4.43 5.63 8.82
C ALA A 40 4.42 6.54 10.06
N ILE A 41 3.94 7.76 9.93
CA ILE A 41 3.82 8.72 11.03
C ILE A 41 2.89 8.17 12.12
N ALA A 42 1.71 7.69 11.74
CA ALA A 42 0.75 7.13 12.67
C ALA A 42 1.29 5.87 13.37
N LEU A 43 1.97 4.99 12.65
CA LEU A 43 2.62 3.81 13.20
C LEU A 43 3.77 4.20 14.13
N ALA A 44 4.64 5.12 13.73
CA ALA A 44 5.77 5.59 14.54
C ALA A 44 5.31 6.14 15.89
N ARG A 45 4.20 6.91 15.91
CA ARG A 45 3.58 7.38 17.16
C ARG A 45 3.18 6.22 18.08
N GLN A 46 2.55 5.17 17.53
CA GLN A 46 2.14 3.99 18.31
C GLN A 46 3.34 3.20 18.83
N VAL A 47 4.36 3.00 18.00
CA VAL A 47 5.60 2.28 18.34
C VAL A 47 6.37 3.01 19.46
N LEU A 48 6.54 4.34 19.32
CA LEU A 48 7.19 5.16 20.35
C LEU A 48 6.40 5.20 21.66
N GLU A 49 5.06 5.28 21.57
CA GLU A 49 4.18 5.26 22.73
C GLU A 49 4.27 3.92 23.48
N HIS A 50 4.38 2.81 22.72
CA HIS A 50 4.58 1.47 23.27
C HIS A 50 5.94 1.34 24.00
N GLY A 51 6.92 2.18 23.63
CA GLY A 51 8.26 2.17 24.23
C GLY A 51 9.31 1.48 23.38
N ASP A 52 9.02 1.19 22.12
CA ASP A 52 9.95 0.68 21.12
C ASP A 52 10.74 1.82 20.47
N TYR A 53 11.69 1.48 19.60
CA TYR A 53 12.52 2.40 18.83
C TYR A 53 12.05 2.47 17.39
N VAL A 54 12.18 3.64 16.76
CA VAL A 54 11.83 3.88 15.37
C VAL A 54 13.03 4.46 14.62
N VAL A 55 13.34 3.89 13.47
CA VAL A 55 14.18 4.50 12.44
C VAL A 55 13.28 4.86 11.27
N ALA A 56 13.16 6.14 10.97
CA ALA A 56 12.34 6.65 9.87
C ALA A 56 13.23 7.02 8.68
N GLY A 57 13.14 6.26 7.60
CA GLY A 57 13.78 6.57 6.33
C GLY A 57 13.01 7.67 5.60
N VAL A 58 13.69 8.72 5.18
CA VAL A 58 13.09 9.88 4.52
C VAL A 58 13.88 10.22 3.26
N LEU A 59 13.18 10.46 2.15
CA LEU A 59 13.83 10.94 0.95
C LEU A 59 14.50 12.30 1.23
N PRO A 60 15.78 12.49 0.87
CA PRO A 60 16.49 13.76 1.12
C PRO A 60 15.72 14.97 0.59
N ILE A 61 15.10 14.86 -0.58
CA ILE A 61 14.34 15.94 -1.19
C ILE A 61 13.08 16.33 -0.39
N GLU A 62 12.51 15.44 0.42
CA GLU A 62 11.34 15.73 1.26
C GLU A 62 11.69 16.62 2.47
N PHE A 63 12.95 16.71 2.86
CA PHE A 63 13.41 17.68 3.85
C PHE A 63 13.47 19.10 3.31
N GLU A 64 13.71 19.26 2.02
CA GLU A 64 13.97 20.54 1.36
C GLU A 64 12.69 21.22 0.84
N LYS A 65 11.65 20.43 0.52
CA LYS A 65 10.41 20.95 -0.06
C LYS A 65 9.34 21.22 0.99
N HIS A 66 8.62 22.34 0.83
CA HIS A 66 7.40 22.64 1.55
C HIS A 66 6.20 21.90 0.93
N GLU A 67 6.17 20.60 1.07
CA GLU A 67 5.02 19.76 0.68
C GLU A 67 4.17 19.44 1.92
N GLU A 68 2.88 19.22 1.75
CA GLU A 68 1.93 18.90 2.83
C GLU A 68 2.41 17.69 3.68
N ARG A 69 2.94 16.65 3.03
CA ARG A 69 3.55 15.48 3.71
C ARG A 69 4.72 15.86 4.62
N SER A 70 5.54 16.81 4.18
CA SER A 70 6.66 17.30 4.96
C SER A 70 6.20 18.14 6.17
N GLU A 71 5.01 18.73 6.12
CA GLU A 71 4.41 19.44 7.24
C GLU A 71 3.93 18.48 8.33
N GLU A 72 3.15 17.44 7.97
CA GLU A 72 2.73 16.41 8.93
C GLU A 72 3.93 15.74 9.62
N PHE A 73 4.99 15.48 8.86
CA PHE A 73 6.21 14.91 9.42
C PHE A 73 6.97 15.88 10.33
N ARG A 74 7.04 17.17 9.99
CA ARG A 74 7.62 18.20 10.87
C ARG A 74 6.84 18.34 12.18
N ASP A 75 5.51 18.34 12.11
CA ASP A 75 4.66 18.35 13.30
C ASP A 75 4.92 17.11 14.18
N PHE A 76 5.07 15.96 13.55
CA PHE A 76 5.46 14.74 14.28
C PHE A 76 6.82 14.89 14.97
N LEU A 77 7.82 15.48 14.31
CA LEU A 77 9.13 15.72 14.91
C LEU A 77 9.07 16.73 16.07
N GLU A 78 8.20 17.75 15.98
CA GLU A 78 7.97 18.67 17.11
C GLU A 78 7.33 17.96 18.30
N ASP A 79 6.39 17.03 18.09
CA ASP A 79 5.82 16.23 19.16
C ASP A 79 6.86 15.31 19.80
N VAL A 80 7.77 14.74 19.00
CA VAL A 80 8.90 13.97 19.51
C VAL A 80 9.80 14.82 20.40
N LYS A 81 10.11 16.06 20.00
CA LYS A 81 10.91 16.98 20.80
C LYS A 81 10.23 17.36 22.12
N ARG A 82 8.90 17.44 22.15
CA ARG A 82 8.12 17.75 23.36
C ARG A 82 7.94 16.56 24.30
N THR A 83 8.05 15.34 23.77
CA THR A 83 7.81 14.09 24.52
C THR A 83 9.14 13.47 24.95
N GLU A 84 9.57 13.69 26.20
CA GLU A 84 10.89 13.31 26.71
C GLU A 84 11.24 11.84 26.41
N ARG A 85 10.30 10.93 26.61
CA ARG A 85 10.48 9.48 26.39
C ARG A 85 10.67 9.08 24.92
N TRP A 86 10.37 9.95 23.96
CA TRP A 86 10.49 9.69 22.52
C TRP A 86 11.80 10.17 21.94
N LYS A 87 12.44 11.19 22.54
CA LYS A 87 13.63 11.88 22.00
C LYS A 87 14.76 10.93 21.62
N GLU A 88 15.08 9.99 22.48
CA GLU A 88 16.17 9.03 22.28
C GLU A 88 15.73 7.76 21.54
N ARG A 89 14.44 7.66 21.18
CA ARG A 89 13.86 6.47 20.57
C ARG A 89 13.54 6.64 19.08
N LEU A 90 13.66 7.84 18.56
CA LEU A 90 13.50 8.13 17.13
C LEU A 90 14.83 8.48 16.49
N ARG A 91 15.15 7.82 15.38
CA ARG A 91 16.22 8.22 14.47
C ARG A 91 15.61 8.49 13.10
N VAL A 92 15.96 9.62 12.49
CA VAL A 92 15.59 9.94 11.12
C VAL A 92 16.83 9.80 10.25
N VAL A 93 16.73 9.03 9.17
CA VAL A 93 17.86 8.74 8.25
C VAL A 93 17.48 9.10 6.82
N GLY A 94 18.45 9.59 6.05
CA GLY A 94 18.26 9.83 4.63
C GLY A 94 18.16 8.49 3.88
N LEU A 95 17.08 8.27 3.13
CA LEU A 95 16.85 7.02 2.41
C LEU A 95 16.18 7.27 1.06
N ASP A 96 16.93 7.09 -0.02
CA ASP A 96 16.39 6.77 -1.33
C ASP A 96 16.59 5.27 -1.58
N GLY A 97 15.51 4.49 -1.50
CA GLY A 97 15.55 3.04 -1.67
C GLY A 97 16.07 2.59 -3.04
N ARG A 98 16.02 3.44 -4.06
CA ARG A 98 16.57 3.16 -5.41
C ARG A 98 18.09 3.13 -5.40
N SER A 99 18.73 3.74 -4.41
CA SER A 99 20.18 3.73 -4.21
C SER A 99 20.60 2.66 -3.21
N VAL A 100 21.26 1.62 -3.69
CA VAL A 100 21.82 0.54 -2.84
C VAL A 100 22.74 1.11 -1.75
N GLY A 101 23.57 2.11 -2.09
CA GLY A 101 24.49 2.74 -1.14
C GLY A 101 23.75 3.49 -0.03
N GLN A 102 22.66 4.20 -0.33
CA GLN A 102 21.86 4.86 0.69
C GLN A 102 21.12 3.85 1.57
N CYS A 103 20.60 2.75 1.00
CA CYS A 103 20.01 1.67 1.79
C CYS A 103 21.00 1.08 2.80
N GLN A 104 22.22 0.80 2.37
CA GLN A 104 23.28 0.28 3.24
C GLN A 104 23.65 1.29 4.33
N ALA A 105 23.82 2.56 3.98
CA ALA A 105 24.15 3.63 4.93
C ALA A 105 23.03 3.82 5.98
N ALA A 106 21.77 3.85 5.56
CA ALA A 106 20.64 4.02 6.46
C ALA A 106 20.49 2.84 7.44
N ILE A 107 20.70 1.60 6.98
CA ILE A 107 20.70 0.43 7.87
C ILE A 107 21.91 0.43 8.81
N ALA A 108 23.09 0.83 8.34
CA ALA A 108 24.27 0.96 9.19
C ALA A 108 24.05 2.01 10.30
N GLU A 109 23.44 3.15 9.98
CA GLU A 109 23.09 4.18 10.97
C GLU A 109 22.07 3.68 11.99
N ALA A 110 21.08 2.87 11.57
CA ALA A 110 20.13 2.24 12.49
C ALA A 110 20.82 1.27 13.46
N ILE A 111 21.78 0.48 12.95
CA ILE A 111 22.56 -0.47 13.77
C ILE A 111 23.51 0.28 14.71
N GLU A 112 24.14 1.35 14.26
CA GLU A 112 24.97 2.20 15.12
C GLU A 112 24.16 2.82 16.26
N ALA A 113 22.96 3.31 15.97
CA ALA A 113 22.10 3.96 16.95
C ALA A 113 21.49 2.98 17.98
N PHE A 114 21.03 1.81 17.53
CA PHE A 114 20.20 0.92 18.35
C PHE A 114 20.70 -0.54 18.39
N GLY A 115 21.82 -0.85 17.75
CA GLY A 115 22.47 -2.17 17.77
C GLY A 115 21.86 -3.20 16.83
N ARG A 116 20.62 -3.00 16.35
CA ARG A 116 19.87 -3.99 15.55
C ARG A 116 18.68 -3.38 14.81
N VAL A 117 18.10 -4.18 13.92
CA VAL A 117 16.78 -3.93 13.35
C VAL A 117 15.93 -5.20 13.55
N ASP A 118 14.85 -5.10 14.32
CA ASP A 118 13.96 -6.23 14.62
C ASP A 118 12.81 -6.35 13.61
N VAL A 119 12.27 -5.20 13.18
CA VAL A 119 11.15 -5.14 12.22
C VAL A 119 11.51 -4.16 11.12
N LEU A 120 11.53 -4.63 9.88
CA LEU A 120 11.56 -3.78 8.68
C LEU A 120 10.13 -3.63 8.17
N LEU A 121 9.66 -2.38 8.05
CA LEU A 121 8.42 -2.05 7.35
C LEU A 121 8.75 -1.43 5.99
N GLY A 122 8.54 -2.18 4.93
CA GLY A 122 8.56 -1.69 3.55
C GLY A 122 7.18 -1.12 3.18
N CYS A 123 7.08 0.19 3.13
CA CYS A 123 5.84 0.90 2.77
C CYS A 123 6.06 1.94 1.67
N THR A 124 7.17 1.83 0.95
CA THR A 124 7.48 2.71 -0.19
C THR A 124 6.64 2.31 -1.38
N SER A 125 5.77 3.22 -1.83
CA SER A 125 4.89 3.00 -2.99
C SER A 125 4.46 4.33 -3.59
N GLU A 126 4.38 4.38 -4.91
CA GLU A 126 3.77 5.46 -5.67
C GLU A 126 2.94 4.90 -6.81
N ALA A 127 1.94 5.64 -7.28
CA ALA A 127 1.06 5.21 -8.35
C ALA A 127 1.08 6.18 -9.53
N VAL A 128 1.20 5.61 -10.73
CA VAL A 128 0.99 6.32 -12.01
C VAL A 128 -0.32 5.81 -12.59
N VAL A 129 -1.26 6.73 -12.80
CA VAL A 129 -2.60 6.45 -13.32
C VAL A 129 -2.66 6.78 -14.80
N GLY A 130 -3.08 5.81 -15.57
CA GLY A 130 -3.29 5.93 -17.01
C GLY A 130 -3.62 4.57 -17.62
N THR A 131 -4.28 4.57 -18.77
CA THR A 131 -4.42 3.35 -19.57
C THR A 131 -3.07 2.94 -20.14
N VAL A 132 -2.93 1.68 -20.58
CA VAL A 132 -1.68 1.18 -21.16
C VAL A 132 -1.17 2.03 -22.31
N GLU A 133 -2.08 2.51 -23.17
CA GLU A 133 -1.74 3.37 -24.32
C GLU A 133 -1.33 4.78 -23.87
N GLU A 134 -2.01 5.36 -22.88
CA GLU A 134 -1.65 6.65 -22.32
C GLU A 134 -0.26 6.64 -21.69
N LEU A 135 0.09 5.57 -20.98
CA LEU A 135 1.39 5.39 -20.38
C LEU A 135 2.53 5.19 -21.40
N ALA A 136 2.19 4.82 -22.64
CA ALA A 136 3.15 4.64 -23.73
C ALA A 136 3.28 5.85 -24.68
N GLN A 137 2.56 6.96 -24.43
CA GLN A 137 2.47 8.10 -25.35
C GLN A 137 3.79 8.83 -25.60
N SER A 138 4.65 8.91 -24.63
CA SER A 138 5.84 9.76 -24.70
C SER A 138 6.99 9.16 -23.90
N PRO A 139 8.24 9.55 -24.20
CA PRO A 139 9.38 9.16 -23.36
C PRO A 139 9.18 9.51 -21.89
N ARG A 140 8.47 10.60 -21.59
CA ARG A 140 8.20 11.03 -20.20
C ARG A 140 7.24 10.09 -19.48
N THR A 141 6.14 9.67 -20.12
CA THR A 141 5.20 8.72 -19.51
C THR A 141 5.85 7.35 -19.32
N ILE A 142 6.68 6.92 -20.26
CA ILE A 142 7.48 5.68 -20.13
C ILE A 142 8.46 5.78 -18.95
N SER A 143 9.15 6.92 -18.78
CA SER A 143 10.02 7.15 -17.61
C SER A 143 9.25 7.06 -16.29
N LEU A 144 8.04 7.63 -16.22
CA LEU A 144 7.21 7.53 -15.00
C LEU A 144 6.89 6.08 -14.63
N VAL A 145 6.61 5.24 -15.63
CA VAL A 145 6.37 3.80 -15.39
C VAL A 145 7.64 3.11 -14.89
N GLN A 146 8.80 3.42 -15.48
CA GLN A 146 10.07 2.88 -15.02
C GLN A 146 10.40 3.34 -13.58
N GLU A 147 10.23 4.62 -13.29
CA GLU A 147 10.43 5.20 -11.96
C GLU A 147 9.51 4.55 -10.93
N GLN A 148 8.25 4.26 -11.31
CA GLN A 148 7.31 3.53 -10.45
C GLN A 148 7.81 2.12 -10.11
N PHE A 149 8.38 1.37 -11.06
CA PHE A 149 8.97 0.05 -10.77
C PHE A 149 10.24 0.16 -9.94
N GLU A 150 11.09 1.16 -10.20
CA GLU A 150 12.25 1.46 -9.37
C GLU A 150 11.85 1.74 -7.91
N THR A 151 10.76 2.48 -7.71
CA THR A 151 10.26 2.83 -6.39
C THR A 151 9.52 1.68 -5.71
N ASN A 152 8.56 1.05 -6.41
CA ASN A 152 7.66 0.08 -5.79
C ASN A 152 8.30 -1.30 -5.63
N PHE A 153 9.22 -1.67 -6.52
CA PHE A 153 9.85 -2.98 -6.51
C PHE A 153 11.32 -2.91 -6.10
N PHE A 154 12.19 -2.29 -6.92
CA PHE A 154 13.63 -2.35 -6.69
C PHE A 154 14.06 -1.65 -5.40
N ALA A 155 13.44 -0.53 -5.03
CA ALA A 155 13.75 0.17 -3.79
C ALA A 155 13.46 -0.71 -2.57
N ASN A 156 12.32 -1.39 -2.54
CA ASN A 156 11.97 -2.32 -1.46
C ASN A 156 12.93 -3.52 -1.41
N VAL A 157 13.28 -4.10 -2.55
CA VAL A 157 14.28 -5.18 -2.66
C VAL A 157 15.64 -4.74 -2.12
N ASN A 158 16.08 -3.52 -2.43
CA ASN A 158 17.38 -3.00 -1.97
C ASN A 158 17.43 -2.82 -0.45
N VAL A 159 16.36 -2.29 0.16
CA VAL A 159 16.31 -2.14 1.62
C VAL A 159 16.24 -3.50 2.32
N ILE A 160 15.46 -4.44 1.79
CA ILE A 160 15.44 -5.82 2.30
C ILE A 160 16.85 -6.42 2.26
N LYS A 161 17.53 -6.34 1.11
CA LYS A 161 18.91 -6.85 0.97
C LYS A 161 19.88 -6.20 1.96
N ALA A 162 19.70 -4.92 2.27
CA ALA A 162 20.56 -4.21 3.21
C ALA A 162 20.36 -4.66 4.66
N VAL A 163 19.13 -4.99 5.07
CA VAL A 163 18.82 -5.38 6.45
C VAL A 163 19.10 -6.86 6.75
N LEU A 164 18.96 -7.74 5.75
CA LEU A 164 19.07 -9.19 5.96
C LEU A 164 20.36 -9.66 6.62
N PRO A 165 21.58 -9.12 6.35
CA PRO A 165 22.80 -9.54 7.03
C PRO A 165 22.71 -9.38 8.56
N ASN A 166 22.15 -8.26 9.05
CA ASN A 166 21.96 -8.02 10.47
C ASN A 166 20.93 -8.99 11.08
N MET A 167 19.76 -9.13 10.47
CA MET A 167 18.72 -10.06 10.96
C MET A 167 19.20 -11.50 10.94
N ARG A 168 19.97 -11.93 9.94
CA ARG A 168 20.56 -13.26 9.85
C ARG A 168 21.59 -13.51 10.95
N GLN A 169 22.45 -12.53 11.24
CA GLN A 169 23.41 -12.60 12.34
C GLN A 169 22.70 -12.74 13.70
N MET A 170 21.63 -11.99 13.89
CA MET A 170 20.81 -12.04 15.11
C MET A 170 19.92 -13.29 15.20
N ARG A 171 19.75 -14.04 14.09
CA ARG A 171 18.79 -15.15 13.95
C ARG A 171 17.38 -14.75 14.40
N ASN A 172 17.04 -13.52 14.14
CA ASN A 172 15.74 -12.93 14.45
C ASN A 172 15.49 -11.74 13.54
N GLY A 173 14.24 -11.57 13.12
CA GLY A 173 13.80 -10.44 12.31
C GLY A 173 12.41 -10.66 11.78
N HIS A 174 11.76 -9.57 11.42
CA HIS A 174 10.48 -9.60 10.73
C HIS A 174 10.47 -8.56 9.62
N VAL A 175 10.36 -9.01 8.38
CA VAL A 175 10.16 -8.15 7.21
C VAL A 175 8.66 -8.07 6.93
N ILE A 176 8.11 -6.87 6.95
CA ILE A 176 6.71 -6.60 6.64
C ILE A 176 6.67 -5.74 5.37
N MET A 177 6.01 -6.24 4.34
CA MET A 177 5.76 -5.47 3.12
C MET A 177 4.30 -5.02 3.09
N VAL A 178 4.09 -3.71 2.99
CA VAL A 178 2.76 -3.14 2.75
C VAL A 178 2.57 -3.03 1.24
N THR A 179 1.62 -3.80 0.73
CA THR A 179 1.21 -3.78 -0.67
C THR A 179 -0.23 -3.28 -0.77
N GLY A 180 -1.10 -3.96 -1.45
CA GLY A 180 -2.53 -3.66 -1.51
C GLY A 180 -3.29 -4.82 -2.15
N ILE A 181 -4.61 -4.79 -2.04
CA ILE A 181 -5.44 -5.80 -2.70
C ILE A 181 -5.32 -5.77 -4.23
N THR A 182 -4.74 -4.71 -4.79
CA THR A 182 -4.34 -4.58 -6.20
C THR A 182 -3.34 -5.65 -6.66
N ALA A 183 -2.67 -6.34 -5.74
CA ALA A 183 -1.91 -7.55 -6.01
C ALA A 183 -2.81 -8.81 -6.19
N HIS A 184 -4.12 -8.68 -6.06
CA HIS A 184 -5.10 -9.72 -6.40
C HIS A 184 -6.07 -9.26 -7.48
N LEU A 185 -6.35 -7.96 -7.53
CA LEU A 185 -7.38 -7.36 -8.37
C LEU A 185 -6.74 -6.39 -9.35
N GLY A 186 -6.83 -6.71 -10.65
CA GLY A 186 -6.48 -5.77 -11.69
C GLY A 186 -7.45 -4.58 -11.66
N THR A 187 -6.93 -3.37 -11.55
CA THR A 187 -7.74 -2.15 -11.50
C THR A 187 -7.54 -1.35 -12.78
N PRO A 188 -8.63 -0.98 -13.48
CA PRO A 188 -8.54 -0.15 -14.68
C PRO A 188 -7.81 1.16 -14.40
N GLY A 189 -6.91 1.56 -15.30
CA GLY A 189 -6.07 2.75 -15.14
C GLY A 189 -4.88 2.61 -14.19
N LEU A 190 -4.75 1.47 -13.49
CA LEU A 190 -3.64 1.17 -12.58
C LEU A 190 -2.85 -0.09 -12.99
N GLY A 191 -2.89 -0.48 -14.27
CA GLY A 191 -2.29 -1.75 -14.71
C GLY A 191 -0.82 -1.90 -14.34
N MET A 192 0.00 -0.86 -14.54
CA MET A 192 1.43 -0.90 -14.21
C MET A 192 1.67 -0.83 -12.70
N TYR A 193 0.80 -0.13 -11.95
CA TYR A 193 0.82 -0.15 -10.50
C TYR A 193 0.53 -1.56 -9.95
N CYS A 194 -0.58 -2.17 -10.38
CA CYS A 194 -0.92 -3.55 -10.02
C CYS A 194 0.23 -4.51 -10.32
N SER A 195 0.84 -4.39 -11.51
CA SER A 195 1.99 -5.23 -11.90
C SER A 195 3.17 -5.08 -10.93
N SER A 196 3.48 -3.87 -10.47
CA SER A 196 4.55 -3.64 -9.50
C SER A 196 4.23 -4.25 -8.12
N GLN A 197 2.95 -4.24 -7.71
CA GLN A 197 2.51 -4.88 -6.46
C GLN A 197 2.60 -6.41 -6.56
N TRP A 198 2.21 -7.01 -7.68
CA TRP A 198 2.39 -8.44 -7.93
C TRP A 198 3.87 -8.84 -7.92
N ALA A 199 4.73 -8.02 -8.52
CA ALA A 199 6.17 -8.28 -8.57
C ALA A 199 6.78 -8.35 -7.16
N ILE A 200 6.48 -7.40 -6.28
CA ILE A 200 7.05 -7.41 -4.92
C ILE A 200 6.47 -8.53 -4.08
N GLU A 201 5.20 -8.92 -4.25
CA GLU A 201 4.62 -10.05 -3.52
C GLU A 201 5.24 -11.37 -3.95
N GLY A 202 5.41 -11.60 -5.26
CA GLY A 202 6.09 -12.79 -5.76
C GLY A 202 7.54 -12.90 -5.27
N TYR A 203 8.25 -11.77 -5.16
CA TYR A 203 9.57 -11.72 -4.54
C TYR A 203 9.51 -12.09 -3.05
N CYS A 204 8.56 -11.54 -2.30
CA CYS A 204 8.39 -11.83 -0.87
C CYS A 204 8.03 -13.29 -0.61
N ASP A 205 7.15 -13.87 -1.42
CA ASP A 205 6.76 -15.27 -1.31
C ASP A 205 7.98 -16.21 -1.50
N SER A 206 8.85 -15.92 -2.49
CA SER A 206 10.10 -16.66 -2.70
C SER A 206 11.09 -16.44 -1.53
N LEU A 207 11.31 -15.19 -1.16
CA LEU A 207 12.24 -14.82 -0.10
C LEU A 207 11.86 -15.45 1.26
N ALA A 208 10.58 -15.62 1.54
CA ALA A 208 10.10 -16.21 2.79
C ALA A 208 10.73 -17.60 3.05
N TYR A 209 10.88 -18.42 2.02
CA TYR A 209 11.55 -19.73 2.12
C TYR A 209 13.06 -19.60 2.36
N GLU A 210 13.70 -18.60 1.76
CA GLU A 210 15.15 -18.41 1.86
C GLU A 210 15.57 -17.94 3.25
N ILE A 211 14.74 -17.12 3.91
CA ILE A 211 15.07 -16.51 5.21
C ILE A 211 14.53 -17.28 6.42
N ALA A 212 13.57 -18.18 6.22
CA ALA A 212 13.00 -19.00 7.29
C ALA A 212 14.06 -19.80 8.10
N PRO A 213 15.12 -20.40 7.49
CA PRO A 213 16.16 -21.10 8.25
C PRO A 213 16.94 -20.23 9.23
N PHE A 214 16.87 -18.90 9.06
CA PHE A 214 17.51 -17.93 9.95
C PHE A 214 16.54 -17.37 11.00
N ASN A 215 15.33 -17.94 11.12
CA ASN A 215 14.28 -17.44 12.01
C ASN A 215 13.86 -15.98 11.69
N ILE A 216 13.94 -15.58 10.42
CA ILE A 216 13.44 -14.31 9.93
C ILE A 216 12.06 -14.56 9.33
N LYS A 217 11.08 -13.76 9.73
CA LYS A 217 9.69 -13.87 9.27
C LYS A 217 9.45 -12.90 8.12
N MET A 218 8.54 -13.26 7.24
CA MET A 218 8.04 -12.42 6.15
C MET A 218 6.53 -12.33 6.27
N SER A 219 6.00 -11.10 6.21
CA SER A 219 4.55 -10.85 6.13
C SER A 219 4.26 -9.84 5.04
N ILE A 220 3.24 -10.13 4.25
CA ILE A 220 2.65 -9.19 3.30
C ILE A 220 1.36 -8.67 3.93
N VAL A 221 1.27 -7.36 4.12
CA VAL A 221 0.07 -6.69 4.65
C VAL A 221 -0.60 -5.93 3.51
N GLN A 222 -1.85 -6.25 3.26
CA GLN A 222 -2.62 -5.79 2.12
C GLN A 222 -3.81 -4.95 2.59
N PRO A 223 -3.63 -3.64 2.83
CA PRO A 223 -4.74 -2.73 3.01
C PRO A 223 -5.62 -2.70 1.76
N ASN A 224 -6.83 -2.20 1.90
CA ASN A 224 -7.62 -1.85 0.73
C ASN A 224 -6.79 -1.02 -0.24
N MET A 225 -6.99 -1.24 -1.54
CA MET A 225 -6.29 -0.51 -2.62
C MET A 225 -6.17 0.98 -2.33
N GLU A 226 -7.23 1.55 -1.80
CA GLU A 226 -7.42 2.97 -1.52
C GLU A 226 -6.40 3.51 -0.53
N VAL A 227 -6.03 2.74 0.48
CA VAL A 227 -5.05 3.19 1.49
C VAL A 227 -3.68 3.41 0.85
N ASN A 228 -3.19 2.47 0.05
CA ASN A 228 -1.88 2.59 -0.59
C ASN A 228 -1.88 3.65 -1.70
N VAL A 229 -2.90 3.69 -2.53
CA VAL A 229 -2.99 4.65 -3.64
C VAL A 229 -3.22 6.07 -3.12
N LEU A 230 -4.06 6.25 -2.11
CA LEU A 230 -4.51 7.57 -1.68
C LEU A 230 -3.63 8.18 -0.57
N THR A 231 -2.88 7.40 0.17
CA THR A 231 -1.94 7.89 1.17
C THR A 231 -0.51 8.07 0.64
N ASN A 232 -0.20 7.51 -0.53
CA ASN A 232 1.07 7.68 -1.21
C ASN A 232 0.96 8.67 -2.39
N ARG A 233 2.06 8.90 -3.09
CA ARG A 233 2.10 9.80 -4.23
C ARG A 233 1.37 9.19 -5.42
N ILE A 234 0.46 9.98 -6.03
CA ILE A 234 -0.28 9.62 -7.23
C ILE A 234 0.07 10.62 -8.34
N THR A 235 0.42 10.09 -9.51
CA THR A 235 0.63 10.91 -10.71
C THR A 235 -0.32 10.42 -11.80
N SER A 236 -1.19 11.28 -12.31
CA SER A 236 -2.08 10.94 -13.43
C SER A 236 -1.51 11.48 -14.73
N VAL A 237 -1.39 10.63 -15.74
CA VAL A 237 -0.96 11.07 -17.08
C VAL A 237 -2.14 11.68 -17.85
N PRO A 238 -1.87 12.59 -18.83
CA PRO A 238 -2.93 13.17 -19.65
C PRO A 238 -3.70 12.10 -20.41
N PRO A 239 -5.04 12.23 -20.52
CA PRO A 239 -5.86 11.29 -21.27
C PRO A 239 -5.62 11.41 -22.79
N LEU A 240 -5.71 10.27 -23.48
CA LEU A 240 -5.79 10.25 -24.94
C LEU A 240 -7.20 10.64 -25.41
N PRO A 241 -7.33 11.35 -26.54
CA PRO A 241 -8.64 11.71 -27.09
C PRO A 241 -9.56 10.50 -27.30
N GLN A 242 -8.99 9.33 -27.66
CA GLN A 242 -9.73 8.08 -27.85
C GLN A 242 -10.41 7.57 -26.57
N TYR A 243 -9.93 7.99 -25.42
CA TYR A 243 -10.50 7.69 -24.10
C TYR A 243 -11.34 8.85 -23.55
N SER A 244 -11.89 9.71 -24.43
CA SER A 244 -12.84 10.74 -24.04
C SER A 244 -14.24 10.16 -23.83
N PRO A 245 -14.97 10.58 -22.79
CA PRO A 245 -16.37 10.21 -22.57
C PRO A 245 -17.28 10.56 -23.76
N ASP A 246 -16.96 11.61 -24.52
CA ASP A 246 -17.73 12.05 -25.68
C ASP A 246 -17.72 11.05 -26.85
N ILE A 247 -16.71 10.19 -26.89
CA ILE A 247 -16.49 9.22 -27.98
C ILE A 247 -16.91 7.80 -27.56
N ASN A 248 -16.86 7.50 -26.26
CA ASN A 248 -17.07 6.16 -25.72
C ASN A 248 -18.37 6.06 -24.92
N PRO A 249 -19.32 5.19 -25.34
CA PRO A 249 -20.58 4.99 -24.62
C PRO A 249 -20.42 4.14 -23.34
N ALA A 250 -19.27 3.49 -23.14
CA ALA A 250 -18.98 2.65 -21.97
C ALA A 250 -18.12 3.40 -20.95
N PRO A 251 -18.22 3.10 -19.66
CA PRO A 251 -17.38 3.69 -18.63
C PRO A 251 -15.90 3.50 -18.93
N LEU A 252 -15.14 4.57 -18.83
CA LEU A 252 -13.70 4.57 -19.07
C LEU A 252 -12.94 4.20 -17.81
N ALA A 253 -11.68 3.79 -17.97
CA ALA A 253 -10.82 3.35 -16.86
C ALA A 253 -10.78 4.37 -15.69
N ARG A 254 -10.69 5.67 -16.00
CA ARG A 254 -10.69 6.74 -14.99
C ARG A 254 -12.04 6.92 -14.30
N GLU A 255 -13.14 6.78 -15.04
CA GLU A 255 -14.49 6.85 -14.48
C GLU A 255 -14.76 5.66 -13.55
N ILE A 256 -14.30 4.46 -13.95
CA ILE A 256 -14.38 3.27 -13.08
C ILE A 256 -13.57 3.49 -11.81
N LEU A 257 -12.35 3.99 -11.93
CA LEU A 257 -11.49 4.29 -10.77
C LEU A 257 -12.12 5.35 -9.88
N SER A 258 -12.61 6.47 -10.43
CA SER A 258 -13.34 7.49 -9.67
C SER A 258 -14.57 6.91 -9.00
N GLY A 259 -15.35 6.10 -9.69
CA GLY A 259 -16.55 5.47 -9.12
C GLY A 259 -16.23 4.47 -8.00
N ILE A 260 -15.06 3.82 -8.02
CA ILE A 260 -14.58 3.01 -6.90
C ILE A 260 -14.26 3.91 -5.71
N LEU A 261 -13.55 5.03 -5.94
CA LEU A 261 -13.18 5.97 -4.89
C LEU A 261 -14.41 6.65 -4.26
N ASP A 262 -15.39 7.04 -5.05
CA ASP A 262 -16.63 7.66 -4.59
C ASP A 262 -17.46 6.70 -3.72
N LYS A 263 -17.53 5.42 -4.07
CA LYS A 263 -18.25 4.41 -3.27
C LYS A 263 -17.66 4.22 -1.90
N ILE A 264 -16.36 4.37 -1.75
CA ILE A 264 -15.66 4.23 -0.50
C ILE A 264 -16.04 5.34 0.47
N ASP A 265 -16.15 6.58 -0.02
CA ASP A 265 -16.55 7.72 0.83
C ASP A 265 -18.03 7.62 1.27
N LEU A 266 -18.89 7.02 0.47
CA LEU A 266 -20.31 6.82 0.77
C LEU A 266 -20.56 5.67 1.76
N SER A 267 -19.72 4.65 1.83
CA SER A 267 -19.93 3.48 2.70
C SER A 267 -19.83 3.78 4.20
N ASN A 268 -19.30 4.94 4.57
CA ASN A 268 -19.19 5.39 5.96
C ASN A 268 -20.23 6.41 6.42
N HIS A 269 -21.14 6.85 5.52
CA HIS A 269 -22.29 7.65 5.96
C HIS A 269 -23.50 6.74 6.21
N PRO A 270 -24.15 6.82 7.38
CA PRO A 270 -25.46 6.21 7.56
C PRO A 270 -26.35 6.82 6.49
N TYR A 271 -27.03 5.96 5.71
CA TYR A 271 -27.90 6.30 4.59
C TYR A 271 -28.61 7.64 4.83
N PRO A 272 -28.47 8.63 3.92
CA PRO A 272 -29.41 9.73 3.92
C PRO A 272 -30.78 9.11 3.61
N GLU A 273 -31.76 9.31 4.49
CA GLU A 273 -33.14 8.97 4.22
C GLU A 273 -33.49 9.54 2.84
N MET A 274 -33.82 8.68 1.90
CA MET A 274 -34.32 9.08 0.61
C MET A 274 -35.64 9.78 0.81
N SER A 275 -35.60 11.10 0.92
CA SER A 275 -36.78 11.92 0.66
C SER A 275 -37.00 11.91 -0.85
N PRO A 276 -38.20 11.51 -1.34
CA PRO A 276 -38.49 11.57 -2.75
C PRO A 276 -38.79 13.02 -3.13
N GLY A 277 -37.87 13.65 -3.77
CA GLY A 277 -38.15 14.96 -4.36
C GLY A 277 -36.94 15.86 -4.48
N THR A 278 -36.66 16.14 -5.75
CA THR A 278 -35.97 17.30 -6.32
C THR A 278 -34.44 17.30 -6.38
N GLU A 279 -34.01 17.09 -7.60
CA GLU A 279 -33.20 17.97 -8.42
C GLU A 279 -31.68 18.01 -8.23
N LYS A 280 -31.06 17.52 -9.29
CA LYS A 280 -29.81 18.01 -9.88
C LYS A 280 -28.62 18.19 -8.94
N SER A 281 -27.80 17.17 -8.95
CA SER A 281 -26.35 17.34 -8.87
C SER A 281 -25.96 18.68 -9.50
N PRO A 282 -25.14 19.50 -8.87
CA PRO A 282 -24.37 20.46 -9.59
C PRO A 282 -23.25 19.69 -10.29
N ALA A 283 -23.70 18.99 -11.32
CA ALA A 283 -22.84 18.42 -12.31
C ALA A 283 -22.16 19.57 -13.04
N SER A 284 -20.94 19.30 -13.41
CA SER A 284 -20.26 19.96 -14.51
C SER A 284 -20.36 21.50 -14.47
N ALA A 285 -19.58 22.11 -13.60
CA ALA A 285 -18.97 23.33 -14.03
C ALA A 285 -18.20 22.98 -15.30
N ASP A 286 -18.66 23.54 -16.42
CA ASP A 286 -17.98 23.51 -17.70
C ASP A 286 -16.49 23.84 -17.47
N MET A 287 -15.68 22.81 -17.31
CA MET A 287 -14.26 22.93 -17.57
C MET A 287 -14.07 22.63 -19.05
N ASP A 288 -14.30 23.65 -19.87
CA ASP A 288 -13.73 23.75 -21.20
C ASP A 288 -12.21 23.62 -21.10
N VAL A 289 -11.73 22.39 -21.00
CA VAL A 289 -10.30 22.09 -21.04
C VAL A 289 -9.88 21.99 -22.50
N HIS A 290 -10.02 23.09 -23.21
CA HIS A 290 -9.22 23.36 -24.41
C HIS A 290 -7.95 24.09 -23.95
N MET A 291 -7.03 23.35 -23.31
CA MET A 291 -5.69 23.85 -23.05
C MET A 291 -4.78 23.45 -24.21
N PRO A 292 -4.10 24.41 -24.85
CA PRO A 292 -3.05 24.08 -25.80
C PRO A 292 -1.89 23.40 -25.02
N TYR A 293 -1.53 22.23 -25.44
CA TYR A 293 -0.39 21.45 -24.93
C TYR A 293 0.93 22.20 -25.16
N THR A 294 1.31 23.06 -24.23
CA THR A 294 2.64 23.64 -24.19
C THR A 294 3.08 23.80 -22.74
N GLY A 295 3.81 22.80 -22.24
CA GLY A 295 4.40 22.83 -20.91
C GLY A 295 4.45 21.45 -20.28
N ASP A 296 5.41 21.25 -19.41
CA ASP A 296 5.63 20.01 -18.68
C ASP A 296 4.49 19.77 -17.66
N LEU A 297 3.33 19.34 -18.16
CA LEU A 297 2.12 19.10 -17.37
C LEU A 297 2.33 18.04 -16.27
N LEU A 298 3.33 17.19 -16.42
CA LEU A 298 3.61 16.09 -15.50
C LEU A 298 4.41 16.52 -14.27
N SER A 299 4.94 17.73 -14.25
CA SER A 299 5.61 18.34 -13.10
C SER A 299 4.69 19.23 -12.27
N SER A 300 3.44 19.42 -12.71
CA SER A 300 2.49 20.30 -12.01
C SER A 300 1.75 19.57 -10.89
N PRO A 301 1.56 20.20 -9.72
CA PRO A 301 0.66 19.72 -8.66
C PRO A 301 -0.79 19.48 -9.15
N GLN A 302 -1.20 20.12 -10.24
CA GLN A 302 -2.52 19.96 -10.84
C GLN A 302 -2.77 18.55 -11.39
N VAL A 303 -1.73 17.81 -11.74
CA VAL A 303 -1.86 16.42 -12.23
C VAL A 303 -2.26 15.46 -11.11
N THR A 304 -1.95 15.78 -9.86
CA THR A 304 -2.31 14.98 -8.68
C THR A 304 -3.74 15.25 -8.18
N SER A 305 -4.38 16.32 -8.65
CA SER A 305 -5.70 16.76 -8.17
C SER A 305 -6.89 16.31 -9.02
N LEU A 306 -6.70 15.40 -9.99
CA LEU A 306 -7.76 14.90 -10.86
C LEU A 306 -8.74 13.93 -10.15
N TYR A 307 -8.46 13.54 -8.93
CA TYR A 307 -9.33 12.69 -8.12
C TYR A 307 -9.88 13.47 -6.95
N PRO A 308 -11.18 13.28 -6.58
CA PRO A 308 -11.73 13.93 -5.42
C PRO A 308 -10.92 13.57 -4.17
N PRO A 309 -10.52 14.54 -3.36
CA PRO A 309 -9.79 14.24 -2.13
C PRO A 309 -10.72 13.44 -1.20
N LEU A 310 -10.22 12.35 -0.62
CA LEU A 310 -10.92 11.65 0.45
C LEU A 310 -11.18 12.59 1.62
N SER A 311 -12.33 12.42 2.28
CA SER A 311 -12.57 13.14 3.54
C SER A 311 -11.48 12.81 4.55
N GLN A 312 -11.04 13.80 5.33
CA GLN A 312 -9.98 13.61 6.33
C GLN A 312 -10.37 12.55 7.36
N THR A 313 -11.65 12.48 7.70
CA THR A 313 -12.18 11.46 8.64
C THR A 313 -12.04 10.05 8.09
N PHE A 314 -12.33 9.87 6.81
CA PHE A 314 -12.23 8.57 6.17
C PHE A 314 -10.76 8.14 5.99
N LYS A 315 -9.90 9.04 5.52
CA LYS A 315 -8.46 8.82 5.43
C LYS A 315 -7.87 8.41 6.79
N ALA A 316 -8.24 9.12 7.87
CA ALA A 316 -7.81 8.78 9.23
C ALA A 316 -8.29 7.40 9.68
N ALA A 317 -9.52 7.00 9.32
CA ALA A 317 -10.05 5.67 9.64
C ALA A 317 -9.28 4.56 8.95
N LEU A 318 -8.99 4.69 7.64
CA LEU A 318 -8.19 3.74 6.87
C LEU A 318 -6.77 3.60 7.43
N ILE A 319 -6.14 4.72 7.78
CA ILE A 319 -4.82 4.73 8.40
C ILE A 319 -4.85 4.00 9.74
N ALA A 320 -5.84 4.30 10.59
CA ALA A 320 -5.97 3.67 11.90
C ALA A 320 -6.19 2.15 11.81
N GLU A 321 -6.97 1.68 10.85
CA GLU A 321 -7.20 0.26 10.61
C GLU A 321 -5.91 -0.46 10.17
N THR A 322 -5.18 0.14 9.23
CA THR A 322 -3.90 -0.39 8.76
C THR A 322 -2.85 -0.43 9.87
N VAL A 323 -2.71 0.67 10.62
CA VAL A 323 -1.77 0.74 11.76
C VAL A 323 -2.13 -0.26 12.85
N HIS A 324 -3.42 -0.48 13.11
CA HIS A 324 -3.85 -1.51 14.06
C HIS A 324 -3.39 -2.92 13.63
N ALA A 325 -3.51 -3.25 12.34
CA ALA A 325 -3.03 -4.52 11.81
C ALA A 325 -1.50 -4.61 11.91
N LEU A 326 -0.76 -3.57 11.52
CA LEU A 326 0.70 -3.53 11.58
C LEU A 326 1.22 -3.67 13.01
N THR A 327 0.60 -3.02 14.01
CA THR A 327 0.99 -3.16 15.41
C THR A 327 0.71 -4.56 15.96
N ALA A 328 -0.35 -5.23 15.52
CA ALA A 328 -0.70 -6.58 15.95
C ALA A 328 0.23 -7.66 15.36
N ILE A 329 0.72 -7.43 14.13
CA ILE A 329 1.53 -8.40 13.38
C ILE A 329 3.03 -8.18 13.64
N GLY A 330 3.46 -6.93 13.74
CA GLY A 330 4.86 -6.55 13.80
C GLY A 330 5.62 -7.18 14.96
N GLY A 331 6.62 -7.97 14.62
CA GLY A 331 7.42 -8.74 15.59
C GLY A 331 6.68 -9.88 16.27
N HIS A 332 5.54 -10.34 15.75
CA HIS A 332 4.86 -11.53 16.26
C HIS A 332 5.72 -12.78 16.05
N ASP A 333 5.69 -13.73 16.98
CA ASP A 333 6.50 -14.96 16.90
C ASP A 333 6.08 -15.85 15.73
N ASN A 334 4.81 -15.89 15.42
CA ASN A 334 4.24 -16.61 14.28
C ASN A 334 3.26 -15.70 13.54
N PRO A 335 3.75 -14.72 12.76
CA PRO A 335 2.89 -13.82 12.01
C PRO A 335 2.28 -14.51 10.80
N PRO A 336 1.15 -14.02 10.26
CA PRO A 336 0.62 -14.51 8.99
C PRO A 336 1.58 -14.17 7.85
N ALA A 337 1.73 -15.07 6.89
CA ALA A 337 2.49 -14.80 5.68
C ALA A 337 1.82 -13.68 4.84
N ARG A 338 0.49 -13.66 4.83
CA ARG A 338 -0.32 -12.64 4.14
C ARG A 338 -1.50 -12.22 5.02
N HIS A 339 -1.76 -10.93 5.13
CA HIS A 339 -2.84 -10.36 5.92
C HIS A 339 -3.55 -9.26 5.14
N ILE A 340 -4.83 -9.50 4.85
CA ILE A 340 -5.68 -8.52 4.19
C ILE A 340 -6.34 -7.67 5.28
N VAL A 341 -6.22 -6.35 5.16
CA VAL A 341 -6.79 -5.38 6.09
C VAL A 341 -8.14 -4.90 5.56
N GLY A 342 -9.12 -4.81 6.46
CA GLY A 342 -10.46 -4.35 6.13
C GLY A 342 -11.37 -5.45 5.60
N PHE A 343 -12.65 -5.36 5.98
CA PHE A 343 -13.65 -6.36 5.63
C PHE A 343 -13.94 -6.40 4.12
N GLU A 344 -13.97 -5.24 3.48
CA GLU A 344 -14.20 -5.13 2.04
C GLU A 344 -13.07 -5.77 1.23
N GLY A 345 -11.82 -5.51 1.62
CA GLY A 345 -10.66 -6.13 0.99
C GLY A 345 -10.70 -7.66 1.10
N VAL A 346 -11.03 -8.18 2.28
CA VAL A 346 -11.21 -9.62 2.50
C VAL A 346 -12.30 -10.20 1.60
N THR A 347 -13.43 -9.50 1.45
CA THR A 347 -14.56 -9.95 0.62
C THR A 347 -14.17 -9.98 -0.85
N SER A 348 -13.60 -8.89 -1.36
CA SER A 348 -13.20 -8.78 -2.77
C SER A 348 -12.15 -9.82 -3.18
N VAL A 349 -11.15 -10.07 -2.31
CA VAL A 349 -10.14 -11.11 -2.58
C VAL A 349 -10.76 -12.51 -2.52
N LYS A 350 -11.68 -12.79 -1.59
CA LYS A 350 -12.39 -14.08 -1.56
C LYS A 350 -13.22 -14.33 -2.82
N GLU A 351 -13.93 -13.32 -3.31
CA GLU A 351 -14.69 -13.41 -4.56
C GLU A 351 -13.76 -13.71 -5.75
N LYS A 352 -12.63 -13.01 -5.86
CA LYS A 352 -11.64 -13.29 -6.90
C LYS A 352 -11.10 -14.72 -6.83
N LEU A 353 -10.73 -15.19 -5.63
CA LEU A 353 -10.23 -16.55 -5.45
C LEU A 353 -11.28 -17.59 -5.79
N LYS A 354 -12.56 -17.34 -5.48
CA LYS A 354 -13.67 -18.19 -5.87
C LYS A 354 -13.78 -18.28 -7.39
N THR A 355 -13.79 -17.15 -8.10
CA THR A 355 -13.82 -17.12 -9.56
C THR A 355 -12.67 -17.91 -10.18
N VAL A 356 -11.44 -17.74 -9.67
CA VAL A 356 -10.27 -18.49 -10.15
C VAL A 356 -10.43 -19.98 -9.90
N SER A 357 -10.99 -20.39 -8.75
CA SER A 357 -11.25 -21.79 -8.44
C SER A 357 -12.29 -22.41 -9.40
N GLU A 358 -13.36 -21.68 -9.69
CA GLU A 358 -14.40 -22.10 -10.65
C GLU A 358 -13.81 -22.24 -12.06
N GLU A 359 -13.00 -21.29 -12.53
CA GLU A 359 -12.32 -21.37 -13.83
C GLU A 359 -11.37 -22.58 -13.91
N LEU A 360 -10.66 -22.90 -12.83
CA LEU A 360 -9.79 -24.09 -12.77
C LEU A 360 -10.59 -25.40 -12.84
N GLU A 361 -11.75 -25.46 -12.20
CA GLU A 361 -12.63 -26.62 -12.23
C GLU A 361 -13.25 -26.81 -13.62
N ASP A 362 -13.71 -25.73 -14.27
CA ASP A 362 -14.31 -25.75 -15.60
C ASP A 362 -13.36 -26.29 -16.69
N PHE A 363 -12.06 -26.08 -16.52
CA PHE A 363 -11.03 -26.48 -17.49
C PHE A 363 -10.12 -27.61 -17.00
N ILE A 364 -10.50 -28.33 -15.95
CA ILE A 364 -9.67 -29.40 -15.33
C ILE A 364 -9.28 -30.52 -16.32
N GLU A 365 -10.22 -30.91 -17.21
CA GLU A 365 -9.96 -31.94 -18.21
C GLU A 365 -8.91 -31.52 -19.23
N VAL A 366 -8.93 -30.23 -19.64
CA VAL A 366 -7.94 -29.64 -20.54
C VAL A 366 -6.57 -29.57 -19.86
N SER A 367 -6.57 -29.15 -18.59
CA SER A 367 -5.35 -29.04 -17.77
C SER A 367 -4.68 -30.40 -17.52
N GLY A 368 -5.47 -31.46 -17.39
CA GLY A 368 -4.99 -32.85 -17.18
C GLY A 368 -4.72 -33.63 -18.46
N ALA A 369 -5.02 -33.08 -19.65
CA ALA A 369 -4.91 -33.81 -20.92
C ALA A 369 -3.47 -34.28 -21.26
N VAL A 370 -2.45 -33.65 -20.68
CA VAL A 370 -1.02 -33.96 -20.87
C VAL A 370 -0.39 -34.28 -19.52
N ASP A 371 -1.05 -35.05 -18.70
CA ASP A 371 -0.48 -35.50 -17.43
C ASP A 371 0.66 -36.49 -17.68
N ILE A 372 1.88 -36.11 -17.30
CA ILE A 372 3.05 -37.01 -17.36
C ILE A 372 2.93 -37.99 -16.19
N ARG A 373 2.18 -39.03 -16.37
CA ARG A 373 2.21 -40.16 -15.44
C ARG A 373 3.62 -40.71 -15.39
N LYS A 374 4.24 -40.75 -14.22
CA LYS A 374 5.43 -41.56 -14.00
C LYS A 374 5.04 -42.99 -14.43
N GLY A 375 5.69 -43.47 -15.48
CA GLY A 375 5.39 -44.80 -16.03
C GLY A 375 5.35 -45.80 -14.88
N GLU A 376 4.23 -46.54 -14.79
CA GLU A 376 4.23 -47.79 -14.10
C GLU A 376 5.33 -48.61 -14.74
N ASP A 377 6.29 -49.06 -13.96
CA ASP A 377 7.31 -50.02 -14.34
C ASP A 377 6.58 -51.22 -14.96
N THR A 378 6.56 -51.26 -16.29
CA THR A 378 6.24 -52.46 -17.02
C THR A 378 7.42 -53.41 -16.81
N THR A 379 7.40 -54.12 -15.70
CA THR A 379 8.19 -55.34 -15.54
C THR A 379 7.69 -56.33 -16.59
N ILE A 380 8.50 -56.53 -17.63
CA ILE A 380 8.44 -57.68 -18.56
C ILE A 380 9.06 -58.88 -17.86
#